data_09ae745d201bb1be345f4d3560f8c112
#
_entry.id   09ae745d201bb1be345f4d3560f8c112
#
_cell.length_a   1.000
_cell.length_b   1.000
_cell.length_c   1.000
_cell.angle_alpha   90.00
_cell.angle_beta   90.00
_cell.angle_gamma   90.00
#
_symmetry.space_group_name_H-M   'P 1'
#
loop_
_entity.id
_entity.type
_entity.pdbx_description
1 polymer ?
#
loop_
_entity_poly.entity_id
_entity_poly.type
_entity_poly.pdbx_seq_one_letter_code
_entity_poly.pdbx_strand_id
1 'polypeptide(L)'
;EKPTGYRAPGAELSEHSIDLLAERGFVYDSSLMGDDIPYSIKSSSSEIIEVPLHWEMDDVAYYNYAPSLGLRQFMATQDHLYQVWSTAFDAAYHYKLSLVPVMHPYVIGRPGRLRTLERLIKYMKSQPGVEFMRAIDIAKLYKQ
;
A
#
# COMPACT_ATOMS: atom_id res chain seq x y z
N GLU A 1 -12.51 4.94 18.47
CA GLU A 1 -12.89 5.74 17.28
C GLU A 1 -13.52 4.83 16.23
N LYS A 2 -14.46 5.36 15.46
CA LYS A 2 -15.03 4.64 14.32
C LYS A 2 -13.99 4.58 13.19
N PRO A 3 -13.73 3.41 12.58
CA PRO A 3 -12.83 3.33 11.44
C PRO A 3 -13.42 4.09 10.23
N THR A 4 -12.57 4.78 9.50
CA THR A 4 -12.95 5.58 8.32
C THR A 4 -12.30 5.10 7.03
N GLY A 5 -11.38 4.16 7.13
CA GLY A 5 -10.69 3.55 5.99
C GLY A 5 -10.67 2.04 6.09
N TYR A 6 -10.55 1.39 4.95
CA TYR A 6 -10.54 -0.05 4.85
C TYR A 6 -9.39 -0.54 3.94
N ARG A 7 -8.92 -1.72 4.20
CA ARG A 7 -8.09 -2.54 3.30
C ARG A 7 -8.50 -3.98 3.46
N ALA A 8 -8.86 -4.62 2.37
CA ALA A 8 -9.22 -6.01 2.35
C ALA A 8 -8.01 -6.92 2.65
N PRO A 9 -8.17 -7.96 3.44
CA PRO A 9 -7.17 -9.02 3.54
C PRO A 9 -6.86 -9.61 2.15
N GLY A 10 -5.56 -9.68 1.80
CA GLY A 10 -5.15 -10.13 0.47
C GLY A 10 -5.55 -9.21 -0.69
N ALA A 11 -5.98 -7.98 -0.41
CA ALA A 11 -6.46 -7.02 -1.41
C ALA A 11 -7.67 -7.55 -2.23
N GLU A 12 -8.43 -8.49 -1.70
CA GLU A 12 -9.58 -9.11 -2.37
C GLU A 12 -10.90 -8.50 -1.88
N LEU A 13 -11.64 -7.88 -2.80
CA LEU A 13 -12.98 -7.34 -2.57
C LEU A 13 -14.03 -8.19 -3.28
N SER A 14 -15.20 -8.34 -2.67
CA SER A 14 -16.40 -8.84 -3.35
C SER A 14 -17.06 -7.72 -4.15
N GLU A 15 -17.95 -8.09 -5.04
CA GLU A 15 -18.77 -7.14 -5.83
C GLU A 15 -19.62 -6.17 -4.97
N HIS A 16 -19.90 -6.55 -3.71
CA HIS A 16 -20.69 -5.74 -2.78
C HIS A 16 -19.85 -4.93 -1.80
N SER A 17 -18.52 -5.14 -1.77
CA SER A 17 -17.67 -4.57 -0.71
C SER A 17 -17.70 -3.04 -0.69
N ILE A 18 -17.59 -2.40 -1.85
CA ILE A 18 -17.58 -0.93 -1.95
C ILE A 18 -18.90 -0.33 -1.49
N ASP A 19 -20.03 -0.89 -1.90
CA ASP A 19 -21.33 -0.43 -1.45
C ASP A 19 -21.51 -0.56 0.06
N LEU A 20 -21.13 -1.70 0.63
CA LEU A 20 -21.19 -1.93 2.06
C LEU A 20 -20.29 -0.99 2.87
N LEU A 21 -19.11 -0.67 2.36
CA LEU A 21 -18.20 0.30 2.99
C LEU A 21 -18.81 1.71 2.96
N ALA A 22 -19.35 2.12 1.82
CA ALA A 22 -20.00 3.41 1.65
C ALA A 22 -21.20 3.58 2.59
N GLU A 23 -22.10 2.60 2.67
CA GLU A 23 -23.25 2.57 3.58
C GLU A 23 -22.84 2.70 5.06
N ARG A 24 -21.69 2.17 5.43
CA ARG A 24 -21.15 2.27 6.80
C ARG A 24 -20.37 3.55 7.07
N GLY A 25 -20.23 4.41 6.06
CA GLY A 25 -19.57 5.71 6.16
C GLY A 25 -18.05 5.64 6.17
N PHE A 26 -17.46 4.62 5.52
CA PHE A 26 -16.04 4.63 5.21
C PHE A 26 -15.75 5.72 4.17
N VAL A 27 -14.60 6.36 4.30
CA VAL A 27 -14.19 7.50 3.46
C VAL A 27 -13.28 7.04 2.32
N TYR A 28 -12.46 6.04 2.59
CA TYR A 28 -11.52 5.49 1.62
C TYR A 28 -11.39 3.97 1.73
N ASP A 29 -11.03 3.36 0.62
CA ASP A 29 -10.49 2.02 0.52
C ASP A 29 -9.02 2.07 0.05
N SER A 30 -8.26 1.02 0.27
CA SER A 30 -6.90 0.88 -0.23
C SER A 30 -6.62 -0.58 -0.53
N SER A 31 -7.44 -1.17 -1.40
CA SER A 31 -7.36 -2.58 -1.79
C SER A 31 -7.15 -2.78 -3.28
N LEU A 32 -7.47 -1.79 -4.10
CA LEU A 32 -7.44 -1.91 -5.54
C LEU A 32 -6.17 -1.33 -6.17
N MET A 33 -5.93 -1.69 -7.42
CA MET A 33 -4.73 -1.38 -8.19
C MET A 33 -5.08 -0.78 -9.56
N GLY A 34 -6.13 0.04 -9.59
CA GLY A 34 -6.68 0.57 -10.85
C GLY A 34 -5.91 1.77 -11.42
N ASP A 35 -5.09 2.43 -10.61
CA ASP A 35 -4.32 3.61 -11.01
C ASP A 35 -3.10 3.78 -10.08
N ASP A 36 -2.16 4.65 -10.44
CA ASP A 36 -1.00 5.05 -9.63
C ASP A 36 -1.25 6.28 -8.75
N ILE A 37 -2.42 6.91 -8.91
CA ILE A 37 -2.88 8.02 -8.09
C ILE A 37 -4.22 7.67 -7.42
N PRO A 38 -4.60 8.33 -6.31
CA PRO A 38 -5.93 8.15 -5.74
C PRO A 38 -7.02 8.43 -6.78
N TYR A 39 -8.11 7.68 -6.72
CA TYR A 39 -9.25 7.88 -7.61
C TYR A 39 -10.57 7.62 -6.89
N SER A 40 -11.63 8.09 -7.48
CA SER A 40 -12.97 7.98 -6.91
C SER A 40 -13.70 6.76 -7.44
N ILE A 41 -14.35 6.02 -6.53
CA ILE A 41 -15.23 4.89 -6.84
C ILE A 41 -16.65 5.27 -6.44
N LYS A 42 -17.56 5.26 -7.42
CA LYS A 42 -18.99 5.47 -7.16
C LYS A 42 -19.60 4.20 -6.58
N SER A 43 -20.33 4.35 -5.50
CA SER A 43 -21.19 3.33 -4.92
C SER A 43 -22.64 3.70 -5.04
N SER A 44 -23.54 2.82 -4.64
CA SER A 44 -24.99 3.07 -4.62
C SER A 44 -25.40 4.21 -3.67
N SER A 45 -24.65 4.50 -2.63
CA SER A 45 -25.02 5.46 -1.58
C SER A 45 -24.10 6.70 -1.51
N SER A 46 -22.84 6.58 -1.89
CA SER A 46 -21.88 7.67 -1.83
C SER A 46 -20.64 7.36 -2.69
N GLU A 47 -19.63 8.19 -2.56
CA GLU A 47 -18.33 8.04 -3.22
C GLU A 47 -17.27 7.66 -2.20
N ILE A 48 -16.46 6.64 -2.51
CA ILE A 48 -15.29 6.22 -1.74
C ILE A 48 -14.03 6.57 -2.53
N ILE A 49 -13.01 7.04 -1.85
CA ILE A 49 -11.71 7.28 -2.47
C ILE A 49 -10.87 6.01 -2.38
N GLU A 50 -10.40 5.52 -3.50
CA GLU A 50 -9.34 4.51 -3.53
C GLU A 50 -7.98 5.17 -3.37
N VAL A 51 -7.20 4.67 -2.42
CA VAL A 51 -5.77 4.98 -2.28
C VAL A 51 -5.02 3.74 -2.75
N PRO A 52 -4.65 3.66 -4.03
CA PRO A 52 -4.25 2.42 -4.66
C PRO A 52 -2.94 1.88 -4.10
N LEU A 53 -2.80 0.57 -4.15
CA LEU A 53 -1.58 -0.15 -3.84
C LEU A 53 -1.13 -0.97 -5.06
N HIS A 54 0.09 -1.51 -5.01
CA HIS A 54 0.59 -2.44 -6.02
C HIS A 54 1.32 -3.60 -5.36
N TRP A 55 1.18 -4.81 -5.91
CA TRP A 55 1.83 -6.02 -5.38
C TRP A 55 3.35 -5.91 -5.27
N GLU A 56 3.99 -5.14 -6.15
CA GLU A 56 5.44 -4.91 -6.07
C GLU A 56 5.87 -4.17 -4.80
N MET A 57 4.94 -3.46 -4.16
CA MET A 57 5.18 -2.75 -2.90
C MET A 57 4.73 -3.53 -1.67
N ASP A 58 4.35 -4.79 -1.81
CA ASP A 58 3.96 -5.67 -0.70
C ASP A 58 5.12 -6.59 -0.30
N ASP A 59 5.52 -6.57 0.97
CA ASP A 59 6.64 -7.35 1.50
C ASP A 59 6.39 -8.87 1.45
N VAL A 60 5.14 -9.30 1.46
CA VAL A 60 4.75 -10.71 1.35
C VAL A 60 5.13 -11.27 -0.02
N ALA A 61 5.07 -10.49 -1.08
CA ALA A 61 5.47 -10.92 -2.42
C ALA A 61 6.94 -11.37 -2.50
N TYR A 62 7.80 -10.88 -1.59
CA TYR A 62 9.23 -11.19 -1.56
C TYR A 62 9.63 -12.23 -0.53
N TYR A 63 8.86 -12.38 0.55
CA TYR A 63 9.31 -13.13 1.73
C TYR A 63 8.35 -14.20 2.22
N ASN A 64 7.22 -14.39 1.55
CA ASN A 64 6.22 -15.34 2.01
C ASN A 64 6.59 -16.78 1.61
N TYR A 65 7.37 -17.44 2.46
CA TYR A 65 7.75 -18.85 2.31
C TYR A 65 7.08 -19.67 3.40
N ALA A 66 6.07 -20.44 3.03
CA ALA A 66 5.33 -21.33 3.92
C ALA A 66 4.93 -22.62 3.17
N PRO A 67 5.83 -23.62 3.07
CA PRO A 67 5.62 -24.84 2.29
C PRO A 67 4.36 -25.61 2.68
N SER A 68 3.99 -25.58 3.95
CA SER A 68 2.75 -26.22 4.46
C SER A 68 1.46 -25.59 3.89
N LEU A 69 1.55 -24.34 3.40
CA LEU A 69 0.46 -23.62 2.75
C LEU A 69 0.59 -23.58 1.22
N GLY A 70 1.52 -24.37 0.66
CA GLY A 70 1.80 -24.35 -0.77
C GLY A 70 2.66 -23.18 -1.26
N LEU A 71 3.07 -22.27 -0.38
CA LEU A 71 3.88 -21.09 -0.71
C LEU A 71 5.36 -21.51 -0.74
N ARG A 72 5.89 -21.74 -1.93
CA ARG A 72 7.27 -22.24 -2.14
C ARG A 72 8.13 -21.27 -2.94
N GLN A 73 7.80 -19.99 -2.93
CA GLN A 73 8.61 -18.97 -3.60
C GLN A 73 9.98 -18.85 -2.92
N PHE A 74 11.02 -18.57 -3.72
CA PHE A 74 12.32 -18.23 -3.15
C PHE A 74 12.23 -16.89 -2.43
N MET A 75 12.71 -16.87 -1.19
CA MET A 75 12.81 -15.59 -0.46
C MET A 75 13.81 -14.68 -1.15
N ALA A 76 13.40 -13.45 -1.39
CA ALA A 76 14.28 -12.43 -1.93
C ALA A 76 15.38 -12.06 -0.92
N THR A 77 16.50 -11.57 -1.44
CA THR A 77 17.51 -10.90 -0.61
C THR A 77 17.01 -9.52 -0.18
N GLN A 78 17.57 -8.99 0.90
CA GLN A 78 17.27 -7.63 1.36
C GLN A 78 17.67 -6.56 0.32
N ASP A 79 18.75 -6.79 -0.42
CA ASP A 79 19.17 -5.86 -1.49
C ASP A 79 18.21 -5.91 -2.68
N HIS A 80 17.64 -7.07 -3.01
CA HIS A 80 16.62 -7.17 -4.05
C HIS A 80 15.38 -6.35 -3.69
N LEU A 81 14.84 -6.53 -2.48
CA LEU A 81 13.71 -5.71 -2.01
C LEU A 81 14.04 -4.21 -2.06
N TYR A 82 15.20 -3.83 -1.53
CA TYR A 82 15.63 -2.44 -1.55
C TYR A 82 15.69 -1.87 -2.96
N GLN A 83 16.25 -2.61 -3.90
CA GLN A 83 16.37 -2.19 -5.29
C GLN A 83 15.01 -1.98 -5.94
N VAL A 84 14.08 -2.93 -5.79
CA VAL A 84 12.73 -2.81 -6.35
C VAL A 84 12.02 -1.61 -5.76
N TRP A 85 11.97 -1.52 -4.44
CA TRP A 85 11.20 -0.46 -3.77
C TRP A 85 11.81 0.94 -3.93
N SER A 86 13.15 1.06 -4.00
CA SER A 86 13.77 2.35 -4.30
C SER A 86 13.55 2.78 -5.74
N THR A 87 13.56 1.84 -6.70
CA THR A 87 13.27 2.14 -8.11
C THR A 87 11.81 2.55 -8.29
N ALA A 88 10.87 1.86 -7.66
CA ALA A 88 9.47 2.25 -7.66
C ALA A 88 9.26 3.65 -7.05
N PHE A 89 9.96 3.93 -5.94
CA PHE A 89 9.94 5.25 -5.33
C PHE A 89 10.51 6.33 -6.26
N ASP A 90 11.64 6.09 -6.92
CA ASP A 90 12.26 7.05 -7.86
C ASP A 90 11.31 7.37 -9.01
N ALA A 91 10.61 6.36 -9.53
CA ALA A 91 9.60 6.56 -10.56
C ALA A 91 8.41 7.38 -10.03
N ALA A 92 7.86 7.02 -8.87
CA ALA A 92 6.77 7.76 -8.24
C ALA A 92 7.16 9.21 -7.95
N TYR A 93 8.38 9.46 -7.46
CA TYR A 93 8.91 10.79 -7.22
C TYR A 93 9.03 11.61 -8.51
N HIS A 94 9.57 11.00 -9.58
CA HIS A 94 9.71 11.64 -10.89
C HIS A 94 8.36 12.06 -11.47
N TYR A 95 7.38 11.16 -11.43
CA TYR A 95 6.05 11.40 -11.98
C TYR A 95 5.08 12.08 -11.02
N LYS A 96 5.51 12.38 -9.78
CA LYS A 96 4.69 13.01 -8.70
C LYS A 96 3.46 12.19 -8.34
N LEU A 97 3.67 10.89 -8.20
CA LEU A 97 2.64 9.91 -7.83
C LEU A 97 2.64 9.64 -6.32
N SER A 98 1.61 8.97 -5.85
CA SER A 98 1.60 8.38 -4.52
C SER A 98 2.24 6.99 -4.53
N LEU A 99 2.86 6.60 -3.41
CA LEU A 99 3.42 5.25 -3.23
C LEU A 99 2.92 4.69 -1.91
N VAL A 100 2.35 3.49 -1.94
CA VAL A 100 1.75 2.83 -0.77
C VAL A 100 2.45 1.50 -0.50
N PRO A 101 3.53 1.48 0.30
CA PRO A 101 4.14 0.23 0.75
C PRO A 101 3.21 -0.53 1.69
N VAL A 102 3.02 -1.82 1.42
CA VAL A 102 2.27 -2.74 2.27
C VAL A 102 3.24 -3.59 3.06
N MET A 103 3.10 -3.56 4.38
CA MET A 103 4.07 -4.19 5.28
C MET A 103 3.38 -5.01 6.35
N HIS A 104 3.92 -6.20 6.59
CA HIS A 104 3.43 -7.11 7.62
C HIS A 104 4.47 -7.20 8.75
N PRO A 105 4.12 -6.91 10.01
CA PRO A 105 5.08 -6.93 11.12
C PRO A 105 5.85 -8.24 11.26
N TYR A 106 5.22 -9.37 10.97
CA TYR A 106 5.88 -10.68 11.02
C TYR A 106 6.81 -10.93 9.82
N VAL A 107 6.70 -10.16 8.74
CA VAL A 107 7.54 -10.23 7.54
C VAL A 107 8.66 -9.22 7.63
N ILE A 108 8.35 -7.92 7.47
CA ILE A 108 9.35 -6.84 7.42
C ILE A 108 10.02 -6.58 8.76
N GLY A 109 9.37 -6.91 9.88
CA GLY A 109 9.88 -6.66 11.24
C GLY A 109 11.04 -7.56 11.68
N ARG A 110 11.58 -8.42 10.81
CA ARG A 110 12.77 -9.21 11.11
C ARG A 110 14.03 -8.33 11.04
N PRO A 111 15.03 -8.51 11.91
CA PRO A 111 16.17 -7.57 12.07
C PRO A 111 16.84 -7.17 10.76
N GLY A 112 17.16 -8.13 9.89
CA GLY A 112 17.79 -7.82 8.59
C GLY A 112 16.88 -7.03 7.65
N ARG A 113 15.59 -7.36 7.60
CA ARG A 113 14.60 -6.69 6.76
C ARG A 113 14.24 -5.30 7.30
N LEU A 114 14.18 -5.17 8.63
CA LEU A 114 13.94 -3.89 9.29
C LEU A 114 15.05 -2.87 8.97
N ARG A 115 16.32 -3.31 8.93
CA ARG A 115 17.42 -2.43 8.48
C ARG A 115 17.27 -1.97 7.03
N THR A 116 16.73 -2.83 6.17
CA THR A 116 16.41 -2.46 4.77
C THR A 116 15.32 -1.41 4.72
N LEU A 117 14.27 -1.58 5.51
CA LEU A 117 13.20 -0.59 5.63
C LEU A 117 13.71 0.75 6.17
N GLU A 118 14.55 0.73 7.20
CA GLU A 118 15.18 1.96 7.71
C GLU A 118 15.99 2.69 6.64
N ARG A 119 16.78 1.95 5.86
CA ARG A 119 17.56 2.49 4.74
C ARG A 119 16.65 3.14 3.71
N LEU A 120 15.56 2.48 3.33
CA LEU A 120 14.59 2.99 2.37
C LEU A 120 13.91 4.26 2.88
N ILE A 121 13.42 4.27 4.11
CA ILE A 121 12.79 5.45 4.71
C ILE A 121 13.76 6.64 4.77
N LYS A 122 15.02 6.41 5.15
CA LYS A 122 16.05 7.47 5.14
C LYS A 122 16.28 8.01 3.73
N TYR A 123 16.33 7.14 2.73
CA TYR A 123 16.47 7.53 1.34
C TYR A 123 15.29 8.39 0.88
N MET A 124 14.06 7.93 1.09
CA MET A 124 12.85 8.68 0.74
C MET A 124 12.81 10.06 1.42
N LYS A 125 13.13 10.11 2.72
CA LYS A 125 13.16 11.38 3.49
C LYS A 125 14.25 12.35 3.04
N SER A 126 15.28 11.90 2.38
CA SER A 126 16.33 12.77 1.83
C SER A 126 15.93 13.48 0.55
N GLN A 127 14.81 13.10 -0.07
CA GLN A 127 14.33 13.72 -1.31
C GLN A 127 13.45 14.94 -0.98
N PRO A 128 13.73 16.11 -1.57
CA PRO A 128 12.94 17.32 -1.31
C PRO A 128 11.47 17.17 -1.71
N GLY A 129 10.55 17.63 -0.86
CA GLY A 129 9.11 17.63 -1.16
C GLY A 129 8.42 16.28 -0.95
N VAL A 130 9.11 15.26 -0.45
CA VAL A 130 8.50 13.99 -0.07
C VAL A 130 7.80 14.11 1.28
N GLU A 131 6.55 13.73 1.33
CA GLU A 131 5.73 13.72 2.54
C GLU A 131 5.27 12.30 2.89
N PHE A 132 5.36 11.95 4.17
CA PHE A 132 4.80 10.71 4.70
C PHE A 132 3.43 11.03 5.32
N MET A 133 2.40 10.48 4.74
CA MET A 133 1.02 10.80 5.08
C MET A 133 0.25 9.56 5.52
N ARG A 134 -0.83 9.78 6.30
CA ARG A 134 -1.81 8.72 6.54
C ARG A 134 -2.73 8.62 5.31
N ALA A 135 -3.19 7.42 4.98
CA ALA A 135 -4.10 7.21 3.84
C ALA A 135 -5.37 8.07 3.92
N ILE A 136 -5.91 8.31 5.13
CA ILE A 136 -7.05 9.21 5.31
C ILE A 136 -6.73 10.66 4.90
N ASP A 137 -5.51 11.13 5.13
CA ASP A 137 -5.12 12.50 4.77
C ASP A 137 -4.94 12.62 3.25
N ILE A 138 -4.41 11.59 2.60
CA ILE A 138 -4.35 11.48 1.13
C ILE A 138 -5.77 11.52 0.53
N ALA A 139 -6.68 10.70 1.06
CA ALA A 139 -8.06 10.66 0.60
C ALA A 139 -8.78 12.01 0.75
N LYS A 140 -8.50 12.75 1.82
CA LYS A 140 -9.05 14.11 2.03
C LYS A 140 -8.50 15.13 1.05
N LEU A 141 -7.21 15.06 0.72
CA LEU A 141 -6.59 15.95 -0.27
C LEU A 141 -7.18 15.74 -1.67
N TYR A 142 -7.46 14.50 -2.02
CA TYR A 142 -8.07 14.18 -3.32
C TYR A 142 -9.48 14.74 -3.49
N LYS A 143 -10.24 14.89 -2.39
CA LYS A 143 -11.61 15.44 -2.40
C LYS A 143 -11.68 16.97 -2.48
N GLN A 144 -10.55 17.67 -2.35
CA GLN A 144 -10.47 19.13 -2.46
C GLN A 144 -10.32 19.56 -3.92
#